data_93325e1541080485b651646fc980e109
#
_entry.id   93325e1541080485b651646fc980e109
#
_cell.length_a   1.000
_cell.length_b   1.000
_cell.length_c   1.000
_cell.angle_alpha   90.00
_cell.angle_beta   90.00
_cell.angle_gamma   90.00
#
_symmetry.space_group_name_H-M   'P 1'
#
loop_
_entity.id
_entity.type
_entity.pdbx_description
1 polymer ?
#
loop_
_entity_poly.entity_id
_entity_poly.type
_entity_poly.pdbx_seq_one_letter_code
_entity_poly.pdbx_strand_id
1 'polypeptide(L)'
;MMRIMGLRAVFVWCVWLGLIELSVGGRVRHYKFDVEYIIKKPDCLEHVVMGINGQFPGPTIRAEVGDTLNIXLTNKLFTEGTVIHWHGIRQVGTPWADGTAAISQCAINPGETFNYRFIVDKPGTYFYHGHHGMQRAAGLYGSLIVDLPKGQNESFHYDGEFNLLLSDLWHISSHEQEVGLSSKPLKWIGEPQTLLINGRGQFNCSLEAKFRNTTLPECQFKGGEECAPQILHVEPNKTYRIRVASTTSLAALNLAISDHKLVVVEADGNYVTPFVVDDMDIYSGETYSVLLRTDQDPNKNYWLSIGVRGRKPNTTQGLTILNYKTISASVLPTSPPPITPLWNDFERSKAFTKKIIAKMGTPQPPKRSDRTIFLLNT
;
A
#
# COMPACT_ATOMS: atom_id res chain seq x y z
N MET A 1 51.20 -5.34 51.68
CA MET A 1 50.07 -6.22 51.30
C MET A 1 48.82 -5.43 50.92
N MET A 2 48.98 -4.19 50.43
CA MET A 2 47.83 -3.32 50.13
C MET A 2 47.78 -2.82 48.68
N ARG A 3 48.56 -3.41 47.74
CA ARG A 3 48.58 -2.96 46.33
C ARG A 3 47.93 -3.93 45.35
N ILE A 4 47.48 -5.09 45.81
CA ILE A 4 46.95 -6.10 44.90
C ILE A 4 45.38 -6.11 44.85
N MET A 5 44.72 -5.56 45.87
CA MET A 5 43.25 -5.56 45.90
C MET A 5 42.62 -4.47 45.01
N GLY A 6 43.34 -3.37 44.73
CA GLY A 6 42.81 -2.31 43.88
C GLY A 6 42.70 -2.67 42.41
N LEU A 7 43.64 -3.50 41.93
CA LEU A 7 43.65 -3.86 40.48
C LEU A 7 42.54 -4.85 40.10
N ARG A 8 42.16 -5.72 41.05
CA ARG A 8 41.08 -6.71 40.76
C ARG A 8 39.69 -6.08 40.77
N ALA A 9 39.47 -5.07 41.60
CA ALA A 9 38.18 -4.37 41.65
C ALA A 9 37.94 -3.53 40.36
N VAL A 10 39.00 -2.88 39.87
CA VAL A 10 38.91 -2.07 38.65
C VAL A 10 38.69 -2.96 37.41
N PHE A 11 39.34 -4.14 37.39
CA PHE A 11 39.17 -5.07 36.27
C PHE A 11 37.75 -5.67 36.21
N VAL A 12 37.16 -5.97 37.37
CA VAL A 12 35.78 -6.50 37.46
C VAL A 12 34.78 -5.43 37.06
N TRP A 13 34.99 -4.17 37.40
CA TRP A 13 34.12 -3.05 37.00
C TRP A 13 34.22 -2.77 35.48
N CYS A 14 35.42 -2.85 34.91
CA CYS A 14 35.57 -2.66 33.45
C CYS A 14 34.95 -3.81 32.66
N VAL A 15 35.01 -5.04 33.19
CA VAL A 15 34.37 -6.20 32.54
C VAL A 15 32.85 -6.09 32.63
N TRP A 16 32.29 -5.57 33.72
CA TRP A 16 30.85 -5.37 33.86
C TRP A 16 30.33 -4.21 33.00
N LEU A 17 31.11 -3.13 32.84
CA LEU A 17 30.73 -2.03 31.95
C LEU A 17 30.84 -2.40 30.48
N GLY A 18 31.70 -3.35 30.13
CA GLY A 18 31.84 -3.84 28.77
C GLY A 18 30.73 -4.84 28.35
N LEU A 19 29.93 -5.33 29.30
CA LEU A 19 28.85 -6.30 29.01
C LEU A 19 27.47 -5.65 28.95
N ILE A 20 27.36 -4.33 29.12
CA ILE A 20 26.14 -3.60 28.80
C ILE A 20 26.27 -3.05 27.37
N GLU A 21 26.58 -3.89 26.43
CA GLU A 21 26.09 -3.68 25.09
C GLU A 21 24.60 -3.99 25.16
N LEU A 22 23.80 -2.96 25.36
CA LEU A 22 22.40 -3.02 25.07
C LEU A 22 22.29 -3.46 23.61
N SER A 23 22.11 -4.74 23.40
CA SER A 23 21.68 -5.24 22.13
C SER A 23 20.28 -4.64 21.90
N VAL A 24 20.27 -3.47 21.27
CA VAL A 24 19.05 -2.92 20.67
C VAL A 24 18.80 -3.74 19.41
N GLY A 25 18.75 -5.05 19.59
CA GLY A 25 18.28 -5.95 18.56
C GLY A 25 16.76 -5.82 18.52
N GLY A 26 16.23 -5.50 17.37
CA GLY A 26 14.79 -5.48 17.19
C GLY A 26 14.18 -6.86 17.47
N ARG A 27 12.88 -6.88 17.69
CA ARG A 27 12.14 -8.13 17.94
C ARG A 27 12.07 -8.95 16.66
N VAL A 28 11.96 -10.27 16.81
CA VAL A 28 11.60 -11.13 15.70
C VAL A 28 10.08 -11.23 15.68
N ARG A 29 9.46 -10.78 14.58
CA ARG A 29 8.03 -10.87 14.40
C ARG A 29 7.71 -12.02 13.44
N HIS A 30 6.90 -12.94 13.91
CA HIS A 30 6.55 -14.15 13.16
C HIS A 30 5.18 -14.00 12.53
N TYR A 31 5.11 -14.28 11.23
CA TYR A 31 3.87 -14.32 10.48
C TYR A 31 3.78 -15.65 9.73
N LYS A 32 2.56 -16.14 9.54
CA LYS A 32 2.28 -17.28 8.70
C LYS A 32 1.34 -16.81 7.59
N PHE A 33 1.72 -17.01 6.35
CA PHE A 33 0.96 -16.61 5.16
C PHE A 33 0.62 -17.87 4.36
N ASP A 34 -0.65 -18.22 4.33
CA ASP A 34 -1.18 -19.27 3.44
C ASP A 34 -1.79 -18.51 2.24
N VAL A 35 -1.13 -18.59 1.08
CA VAL A 35 -1.60 -17.93 -0.16
C VAL A 35 -2.58 -18.87 -0.85
N GLU A 36 -3.79 -18.40 -1.14
CA GLU A 36 -4.87 -19.27 -1.62
C GLU A 36 -5.87 -18.50 -2.49
N TYR A 37 -6.63 -19.24 -3.31
CA TYR A 37 -7.77 -18.66 -4.03
C TYR A 37 -8.95 -18.60 -3.06
N ILE A 38 -9.59 -17.44 -3.01
CA ILE A 38 -10.78 -17.21 -2.17
C ILE A 38 -11.85 -16.49 -2.98
N ILE A 39 -13.11 -16.69 -2.60
CA ILE A 39 -14.24 -16.02 -3.24
C ILE A 39 -14.58 -14.79 -2.39
N LYS A 40 -14.61 -13.61 -3.01
CA LYS A 40 -14.96 -12.34 -2.38
C LYS A 40 -15.84 -11.50 -3.29
N LYS A 41 -16.43 -10.44 -2.74
CA LYS A 41 -17.27 -9.50 -3.47
C LYS A 41 -16.72 -8.08 -3.33
N PRO A 42 -15.53 -7.82 -3.86
CA PRO A 42 -14.86 -6.53 -3.64
C PRO A 42 -15.65 -5.33 -4.19
N ASP A 43 -16.40 -5.51 -5.27
CA ASP A 43 -17.21 -4.45 -5.88
C ASP A 43 -18.68 -4.85 -6.02
N CYS A 44 -19.17 -5.68 -5.09
CA CYS A 44 -20.51 -6.25 -5.03
C CYS A 44 -20.73 -7.44 -5.96
N LEU A 45 -19.82 -7.69 -6.89
CA LEU A 45 -19.83 -8.88 -7.74
C LEU A 45 -18.86 -9.94 -7.17
N GLU A 46 -19.22 -11.19 -7.39
CA GLU A 46 -18.41 -12.32 -6.92
C GLU A 46 -17.18 -12.51 -7.84
N HIS A 47 -16.01 -12.59 -7.21
CA HIS A 47 -14.74 -12.81 -7.90
C HIS A 47 -13.91 -13.86 -7.17
N VAL A 48 -13.16 -14.63 -7.93
CA VAL A 48 -12.05 -15.41 -7.37
C VAL A 48 -10.86 -14.46 -7.26
N VAL A 49 -10.38 -14.26 -6.06
CA VAL A 49 -9.19 -13.43 -5.81
C VAL A 49 -8.12 -14.25 -5.11
N MET A 50 -6.88 -13.81 -5.19
CA MET A 50 -5.80 -14.39 -4.40
C MET A 50 -5.76 -13.68 -3.05
N GLY A 51 -5.91 -14.46 -1.98
CA GLY A 51 -5.90 -13.94 -0.63
C GLY A 51 -4.82 -14.60 0.22
N ILE A 52 -4.69 -14.09 1.43
CA ILE A 52 -3.77 -14.64 2.43
C ILE A 52 -4.57 -14.92 3.69
N ASN A 53 -4.54 -16.18 4.15
CA ASN A 53 -5.24 -16.60 5.38
C ASN A 53 -6.75 -16.27 5.31
N GLY A 54 -7.38 -16.47 4.15
CA GLY A 54 -8.81 -16.16 3.94
C GLY A 54 -9.14 -14.68 3.81
N GLN A 55 -8.14 -13.80 3.81
CA GLN A 55 -8.34 -12.35 3.78
C GLN A 55 -7.97 -11.74 2.43
N PHE A 56 -8.73 -10.71 2.04
CA PHE A 56 -8.46 -9.84 0.89
C PHE A 56 -8.87 -8.41 1.25
N PRO A 57 -7.99 -7.42 1.13
CA PRO A 57 -6.53 -7.59 0.97
C PRO A 57 -5.92 -8.43 2.10
N GLY A 58 -4.69 -8.89 1.90
CA GLY A 58 -3.99 -9.71 2.89
C GLY A 58 -3.73 -8.95 4.20
N PRO A 59 -3.32 -9.67 5.26
CA PRO A 59 -3.12 -9.07 6.59
C PRO A 59 -2.12 -7.91 6.58
N THR A 60 -2.39 -6.88 7.38
CA THR A 60 -1.42 -5.80 7.58
C THR A 60 -0.26 -6.29 8.45
N ILE A 61 0.96 -6.18 7.93
CA ILE A 61 2.18 -6.38 8.69
C ILE A 61 2.53 -5.07 9.38
N ARG A 62 2.79 -5.10 10.69
CA ARG A 62 3.25 -3.93 11.42
C ARG A 62 4.49 -4.28 12.26
N ALA A 63 5.54 -3.45 12.13
CA ALA A 63 6.83 -3.68 12.77
C ALA A 63 7.45 -2.35 13.20
N GLU A 64 8.50 -2.40 14.00
CA GLU A 64 9.31 -1.24 14.37
C GLU A 64 10.66 -1.33 13.66
N VAL A 65 11.28 -0.18 13.42
CA VAL A 65 12.63 -0.15 12.82
C VAL A 65 13.58 -1.03 13.66
N GLY A 66 14.30 -1.90 12.98
CA GLY A 66 15.22 -2.86 13.59
C GLY A 66 14.60 -4.24 13.80
N ASP A 67 13.28 -4.37 13.69
CA ASP A 67 12.65 -5.69 13.83
C ASP A 67 13.04 -6.60 12.66
N THR A 68 13.14 -7.88 12.97
CA THR A 68 13.27 -8.95 11.97
C THR A 68 11.88 -9.50 11.65
N LEU A 69 11.48 -9.45 10.41
CA LEU A 69 10.28 -10.14 9.93
C LEU A 69 10.66 -11.57 9.55
N ASN A 70 9.88 -12.54 10.03
CA ASN A 70 10.05 -13.98 9.76
C ASN A 70 8.70 -14.50 9.30
N ILE A 71 8.55 -14.72 7.98
CA ILE A 71 7.26 -15.01 7.37
C ILE A 71 7.28 -16.34 6.60
N UNK A 72 6.64 -17.24 6.88
CA UNK A 72 6.49 -18.33 6.49
C UNK A 72 5.55 -18.28 5.65
N LEU A 73 5.71 -18.45 4.41
CA LEU A 73 4.72 -18.43 3.35
C LEU A 73 4.53 -19.80 2.75
N THR A 74 3.31 -20.30 2.81
CA THR A 74 2.91 -21.57 2.18
C THR A 74 2.06 -21.28 0.95
N ASN A 75 2.44 -21.84 -0.19
CA ASN A 75 1.68 -21.73 -1.43
C ASN A 75 0.56 -22.79 -1.41
N LYS A 76 -0.69 -22.35 -1.25
CA LYS A 76 -1.88 -23.22 -1.33
C LYS A 76 -2.63 -23.07 -2.66
N LEU A 77 -2.04 -22.40 -3.63
CA LEU A 77 -2.56 -22.38 -5.00
C LEU A 77 -2.32 -23.75 -5.63
N PHE A 78 -3.20 -24.17 -6.54
CA PHE A 78 -3.12 -25.50 -7.14
C PHE A 78 -2.41 -25.52 -8.48
N THR A 79 -2.36 -24.39 -9.16
CA THR A 79 -2.03 -24.33 -10.58
C THR A 79 -0.73 -23.60 -10.86
N GLU A 80 -0.15 -22.88 -9.88
CA GLU A 80 0.95 -21.97 -10.17
C GLU A 80 1.85 -21.74 -8.96
N GLY A 81 3.08 -21.32 -9.24
CA GLY A 81 4.01 -20.88 -8.22
C GLY A 81 3.64 -19.49 -7.69
N THR A 82 4.19 -19.11 -6.56
CA THR A 82 3.99 -17.77 -6.01
C THR A 82 5.24 -17.25 -5.32
N VAL A 83 5.37 -15.94 -5.24
CA VAL A 83 6.34 -15.24 -4.38
C VAL A 83 5.69 -13.97 -3.89
N ILE A 84 6.18 -13.43 -2.77
CA ILE A 84 5.76 -12.11 -2.25
C ILE A 84 6.96 -11.18 -2.26
N HIS A 85 6.81 -10.05 -2.94
CA HIS A 85 7.77 -8.94 -2.92
C HIS A 85 7.37 -7.93 -1.83
N TRP A 86 8.38 -7.48 -1.08
CA TRP A 86 8.22 -6.54 0.04
C TRP A 86 8.54 -5.13 -0.48
N HIS A 87 7.56 -4.54 -1.14
CA HIS A 87 7.72 -3.32 -1.95
C HIS A 87 8.20 -2.13 -1.09
N GLY A 88 9.38 -1.61 -1.44
CA GLY A 88 10.02 -0.48 -0.75
C GLY A 88 11.00 -0.89 0.35
N ILE A 89 11.06 -2.16 0.71
CA ILE A 89 12.00 -2.66 1.72
C ILE A 89 13.36 -2.92 1.05
N ARG A 90 14.43 -2.38 1.64
CA ARG A 90 15.77 -2.35 1.01
C ARG A 90 16.50 -3.69 0.97
N GLN A 91 16.03 -4.71 1.70
CA GLN A 91 16.64 -6.05 1.77
C GLN A 91 18.16 -6.01 2.03
N VAL A 92 18.58 -5.16 2.97
CA VAL A 92 20.00 -5.02 3.30
C VAL A 92 20.52 -6.33 3.88
N GLY A 93 21.49 -6.95 3.20
CA GLY A 93 22.07 -8.22 3.60
C GLY A 93 21.22 -9.45 3.30
N THR A 94 20.02 -9.26 2.75
CA THR A 94 19.09 -10.39 2.45
C THR A 94 18.48 -10.30 1.05
N PRO A 95 19.28 -10.12 -0.02
CA PRO A 95 18.70 -9.93 -1.36
C PRO A 95 17.87 -11.13 -1.84
N TRP A 96 18.14 -12.34 -1.36
CA TRP A 96 17.36 -13.54 -1.68
C TRP A 96 15.95 -13.50 -1.11
N ALA A 97 15.67 -12.61 -0.14
CA ALA A 97 14.33 -12.48 0.47
C ALA A 97 13.49 -11.39 -0.21
N ASP A 98 13.96 -10.82 -1.34
CA ASP A 98 13.24 -9.75 -2.04
C ASP A 98 11.91 -10.20 -2.66
N GLY A 99 11.78 -11.49 -2.98
CA GLY A 99 10.52 -12.05 -3.44
C GLY A 99 10.17 -11.75 -4.90
N THR A 100 11.18 -11.64 -5.76
CA THR A 100 10.94 -11.42 -7.21
C THR A 100 11.28 -12.72 -7.96
N ALA A 101 10.24 -13.34 -8.53
CA ALA A 101 10.40 -14.63 -9.23
C ALA A 101 11.40 -14.54 -10.39
N ALA A 102 12.26 -15.53 -10.48
CA ALA A 102 13.31 -15.67 -11.49
C ALA A 102 14.42 -14.61 -11.41
N ILE A 103 14.40 -13.73 -10.42
CA ILE A 103 15.43 -12.73 -10.17
C ILE A 103 16.11 -13.00 -8.81
N SER A 104 15.39 -12.84 -7.69
CA SER A 104 15.97 -13.07 -6.37
C SER A 104 15.74 -14.49 -5.84
N GLN A 105 14.76 -15.20 -6.38
CA GLN A 105 14.42 -16.58 -5.98
C GLN A 105 13.59 -17.27 -7.06
N CYS A 106 13.47 -18.59 -6.96
CA CYS A 106 12.50 -19.37 -7.73
C CYS A 106 11.12 -19.20 -7.11
N ALA A 107 10.07 -19.33 -7.92
CA ALA A 107 8.71 -19.36 -7.40
C ALA A 107 8.53 -20.55 -6.46
N ILE A 108 7.75 -20.37 -5.41
CA ILE A 108 7.38 -21.39 -4.43
C ILE A 108 6.29 -22.25 -5.09
N ASN A 109 6.54 -23.55 -5.28
CA ASN A 109 5.59 -24.44 -5.95
C ASN A 109 4.35 -24.71 -5.08
N PRO A 110 3.24 -25.14 -5.69
CA PRO A 110 2.07 -25.57 -4.92
C PRO A 110 2.43 -26.58 -3.82
N GLY A 111 1.95 -26.33 -2.61
CA GLY A 111 2.20 -27.16 -1.44
C GLY A 111 3.52 -26.88 -0.72
N GLU A 112 4.41 -26.10 -1.31
CA GLU A 112 5.71 -25.78 -0.70
C GLU A 112 5.62 -24.55 0.21
N THR A 113 6.59 -24.44 1.11
CA THR A 113 6.74 -23.32 2.04
C THR A 113 8.12 -22.70 1.89
N PHE A 114 8.17 -21.38 1.86
CA PHE A 114 9.41 -20.60 1.88
C PHE A 114 9.42 -19.69 3.11
N ASN A 115 10.58 -19.49 3.70
CA ASN A 115 10.71 -18.61 4.87
C ASN A 115 11.44 -17.33 4.47
N TYR A 116 10.69 -16.25 4.37
CA TYR A 116 11.25 -14.91 4.21
C TYR A 116 11.74 -14.43 5.57
N ARG A 117 13.02 -14.03 5.64
CA ARG A 117 13.59 -13.49 6.87
C ARG A 117 14.47 -12.29 6.51
N PHE A 118 14.11 -11.11 7.04
CA PHE A 118 14.80 -9.85 6.73
C PHE A 118 14.52 -8.82 7.82
N ILE A 119 15.37 -7.79 7.89
CA ILE A 119 15.24 -6.69 8.85
C ILE A 119 14.55 -5.51 8.16
N VAL A 120 13.61 -4.87 8.86
CA VAL A 120 13.03 -3.60 8.42
C VAL A 120 13.83 -2.47 9.08
N ASP A 121 14.59 -1.75 8.28
CA ASP A 121 15.61 -0.83 8.74
C ASP A 121 15.23 0.65 8.63
N LYS A 122 14.00 0.95 8.19
CA LYS A 122 13.58 2.32 7.93
C LYS A 122 12.08 2.47 8.20
N PRO A 123 11.66 3.52 8.95
CA PRO A 123 10.23 3.73 9.20
C PRO A 123 9.54 4.21 7.93
N GLY A 124 8.26 3.91 7.80
CA GLY A 124 7.49 4.38 6.65
C GLY A 124 6.27 3.54 6.35
N THR A 125 5.62 3.95 5.26
CA THR A 125 4.48 3.26 4.67
C THR A 125 4.97 2.45 3.48
N TYR A 126 4.74 1.15 3.53
CA TYR A 126 5.13 0.18 2.51
C TYR A 126 3.96 -0.76 2.25
N PHE A 127 4.13 -1.67 1.31
CA PHE A 127 3.16 -2.73 1.07
C PHE A 127 3.90 -3.97 0.54
N TYR A 128 3.19 -5.08 0.47
CA TYR A 128 3.73 -6.30 -0.13
C TYR A 128 2.76 -6.79 -1.21
N HIS A 129 3.26 -7.53 -2.18
CA HIS A 129 2.41 -8.04 -3.26
C HIS A 129 3.01 -9.26 -3.96
N GLY A 130 2.17 -10.02 -4.63
CA GLY A 130 2.61 -11.12 -5.48
C GLY A 130 3.47 -10.60 -6.63
N HIS A 131 4.58 -11.31 -6.92
CA HIS A 131 5.50 -10.91 -7.97
C HIS A 131 5.81 -12.09 -8.92
N HIS A 132 4.77 -12.85 -9.24
CA HIS A 132 4.80 -13.95 -10.21
C HIS A 132 3.56 -13.83 -11.08
N GLY A 133 3.76 -13.70 -12.40
CA GLY A 133 2.64 -13.48 -13.32
C GLY A 133 1.80 -12.27 -12.95
N MET A 134 0.49 -12.42 -13.02
CA MET A 134 -0.47 -11.34 -12.74
C MET A 134 -1.04 -11.39 -11.31
N GLN A 135 -0.30 -11.99 -10.37
CA GLN A 135 -0.83 -12.23 -9.01
C GLN A 135 -1.17 -10.95 -8.24
N ARG A 136 -0.45 -9.85 -8.50
CA ARG A 136 -0.78 -8.53 -7.93
C ARG A 136 -2.16 -8.08 -8.41
N ALA A 137 -2.45 -8.20 -9.71
CA ALA A 137 -3.75 -7.86 -10.28
C ALA A 137 -4.86 -8.81 -9.77
N ALA A 138 -4.49 -10.05 -9.44
CA ALA A 138 -5.42 -11.06 -8.90
C ALA A 138 -5.79 -10.80 -7.44
N GLY A 139 -5.18 -9.80 -6.78
CA GLY A 139 -5.52 -9.43 -5.40
C GLY A 139 -4.48 -9.78 -4.35
N LEU A 140 -3.34 -10.34 -4.74
CA LEU A 140 -2.31 -10.76 -3.80
C LEU A 140 -1.46 -9.57 -3.35
N TYR A 141 -1.97 -8.82 -2.37
CA TYR A 141 -1.28 -7.65 -1.79
C TYR A 141 -1.80 -7.34 -0.39
N GLY A 142 -0.99 -6.60 0.37
CA GLY A 142 -1.38 -6.12 1.69
C GLY A 142 -0.41 -5.06 2.20
N SER A 143 -0.76 -4.40 3.30
CA SER A 143 0.03 -3.30 3.87
C SER A 143 1.22 -3.80 4.67
N LEU A 144 2.31 -3.03 4.64
CA LEU A 144 3.46 -3.21 5.51
C LEU A 144 3.80 -1.85 6.08
N ILE A 145 3.67 -1.69 7.40
CA ILE A 145 3.91 -0.44 8.11
C ILE A 145 5.10 -0.64 9.05
N VAL A 146 6.08 0.24 8.96
CA VAL A 146 7.22 0.23 9.85
C VAL A 146 7.19 1.50 10.70
N ASP A 147 7.01 1.32 11.99
CA ASP A 147 6.96 2.43 12.96
C ASP A 147 8.36 2.80 13.43
N LEU A 148 8.51 4.01 13.96
CA LEU A 148 9.72 4.40 14.68
C LEU A 148 9.93 3.50 15.89
N PRO A 149 11.19 3.30 16.34
CA PRO A 149 11.44 2.53 17.56
C PRO A 149 10.72 3.16 18.76
N LYS A 150 10.30 2.32 19.70
CA LYS A 150 9.63 2.76 20.91
C LYS A 150 10.41 3.89 21.60
N GLY A 151 9.72 4.96 21.93
CA GLY A 151 10.32 6.13 22.58
C GLY A 151 10.80 7.21 21.62
N GLN A 152 10.80 6.95 20.34
CA GLN A 152 11.05 7.98 19.33
C GLN A 152 9.72 8.51 18.77
N ASN A 153 9.69 9.79 18.45
CA ASN A 153 8.48 10.46 17.95
C ASN A 153 8.65 10.90 16.50
N GLU A 154 7.53 10.88 15.78
CA GLU A 154 7.50 11.47 14.44
C GLU A 154 7.81 12.97 14.50
N SER A 155 8.33 13.51 13.40
CA SER A 155 8.60 14.95 13.29
C SER A 155 7.33 15.78 13.06
N PHE A 156 6.18 15.13 13.02
CA PHE A 156 4.85 15.73 12.86
C PHE A 156 3.89 15.04 13.82
N HIS A 157 2.87 15.79 14.26
CA HIS A 157 1.87 15.29 15.22
C HIS A 157 0.62 14.80 14.51
N TYR A 158 -0.01 13.74 15.03
CA TYR A 158 -1.33 13.30 14.63
C TYR A 158 -2.03 12.60 15.80
N ASP A 159 -3.36 12.68 15.81
CA ASP A 159 -4.22 12.13 16.87
C ASP A 159 -4.67 10.70 16.55
N GLY A 160 -4.67 10.33 15.27
CA GLY A 160 -5.08 9.01 14.81
C GLY A 160 -4.57 8.71 13.42
N GLU A 161 -4.76 7.47 12.97
CA GLU A 161 -4.15 7.01 11.73
C GLU A 161 -5.14 6.16 10.93
N PHE A 162 -5.11 6.32 9.61
CA PHE A 162 -5.77 5.44 8.64
C PHE A 162 -4.75 4.85 7.69
N ASN A 163 -5.01 3.64 7.24
CA ASN A 163 -4.19 2.96 6.26
C ASN A 163 -5.06 2.62 5.05
N LEU A 164 -4.73 3.17 3.88
CA LEU A 164 -5.49 3.00 2.65
C LEU A 164 -4.64 2.26 1.61
N LEU A 165 -5.15 1.11 1.17
CA LEU A 165 -4.64 0.40 -0.01
C LEU A 165 -5.58 0.74 -1.17
N LEU A 166 -5.04 1.38 -2.21
CA LEU A 166 -5.79 1.73 -3.42
C LEU A 166 -5.45 0.71 -4.50
N SER A 167 -6.45 0.18 -5.18
CA SER A 167 -6.24 -0.83 -6.22
C SER A 167 -7.23 -0.72 -7.35
N ASP A 168 -6.88 -1.35 -8.47
CA ASP A 168 -7.71 -1.47 -9.66
C ASP A 168 -8.18 -2.93 -9.78
N LEU A 169 -9.39 -3.12 -10.28
CA LEU A 169 -10.02 -4.44 -10.38
C LEU A 169 -10.58 -4.66 -11.79
N TRP A 170 -10.23 -5.82 -12.36
CA TRP A 170 -10.80 -6.32 -13.62
C TRP A 170 -11.74 -7.49 -13.33
N HIS A 171 -12.84 -7.58 -14.09
CA HIS A 171 -13.78 -8.69 -13.96
C HIS A 171 -13.31 -9.93 -14.72
N ILE A 172 -12.46 -9.73 -15.72
CA ILE A 172 -11.83 -10.86 -16.44
C ILE A 172 -10.71 -11.42 -15.56
N SER A 173 -10.61 -12.75 -15.48
CA SER A 173 -9.62 -13.38 -14.62
C SER A 173 -8.18 -12.99 -15.01
N SER A 174 -7.30 -12.93 -14.03
CA SER A 174 -5.88 -12.61 -14.26
C SER A 174 -5.22 -13.62 -15.19
N HIS A 175 -5.63 -14.89 -15.15
CA HIS A 175 -5.10 -15.93 -16.04
C HIS A 175 -5.50 -15.68 -17.51
N GLU A 176 -6.76 -15.30 -17.75
CA GLU A 176 -7.20 -14.95 -19.09
C GLU A 176 -6.48 -13.72 -19.63
N GLN A 177 -6.27 -12.74 -18.77
CA GLN A 177 -5.50 -11.53 -19.11
C GLN A 177 -4.05 -11.88 -19.48
N GLU A 178 -3.40 -12.72 -18.68
CA GLU A 178 -2.01 -13.15 -18.91
C GLU A 178 -1.87 -13.90 -20.25
N VAL A 179 -2.79 -14.79 -20.53
CA VAL A 179 -2.85 -15.50 -21.82
C VAL A 179 -3.03 -14.50 -22.96
N GLY A 180 -3.94 -13.53 -22.80
CA GLY A 180 -4.16 -12.48 -23.80
C GLY A 180 -2.93 -11.64 -24.09
N LEU A 181 -2.23 -11.21 -23.05
CA LEU A 181 -1.00 -10.41 -23.19
C LEU A 181 0.13 -11.20 -23.85
N SER A 182 0.11 -12.54 -23.74
CA SER A 182 1.11 -13.41 -24.33
C SER A 182 0.71 -13.94 -25.71
N SER A 183 -0.49 -13.59 -26.20
CA SER A 183 -1.03 -14.15 -27.43
C SER A 183 -0.59 -13.38 -28.70
N LYS A 184 -0.76 -14.03 -29.85
CA LYS A 184 -0.64 -13.39 -31.17
C LYS A 184 -1.97 -13.54 -31.93
N PRO A 185 -2.64 -12.44 -32.22
CA PRO A 185 -2.28 -11.05 -31.88
C PRO A 185 -2.45 -10.80 -30.38
N LEU A 186 -1.68 -9.86 -29.84
CA LEU A 186 -1.75 -9.44 -28.45
C LEU A 186 -3.18 -8.97 -28.13
N LYS A 187 -3.76 -9.47 -27.04
CA LYS A 187 -5.06 -9.04 -26.55
C LYS A 187 -4.86 -8.17 -25.31
N TRP A 188 -5.12 -6.88 -25.44
CA TRP A 188 -4.93 -5.92 -24.36
C TRP A 188 -6.01 -6.11 -23.28
N ILE A 189 -5.62 -5.93 -22.01
CA ILE A 189 -6.48 -6.16 -20.84
C ILE A 189 -7.62 -5.13 -20.68
N GLY A 190 -7.51 -3.96 -21.33
CA GLY A 190 -8.49 -2.88 -21.17
C GLY A 190 -8.33 -2.10 -19.89
N GLU A 191 -9.28 -1.22 -19.61
CA GLU A 191 -9.33 -0.42 -18.41
C GLU A 191 -9.96 -1.24 -17.26
N PRO A 192 -9.57 -0.99 -16.01
CA PRO A 192 -10.21 -1.67 -14.88
C PRO A 192 -11.70 -1.29 -14.79
N GLN A 193 -12.52 -2.20 -14.31
CA GLN A 193 -13.93 -1.96 -14.15
C GLN A 193 -14.23 -1.18 -12.87
N THR A 194 -13.44 -1.39 -11.82
CA THR A 194 -13.69 -0.79 -10.51
C THR A 194 -12.37 -0.34 -9.85
N LEU A 195 -12.44 0.74 -9.08
CA LEU A 195 -11.38 1.17 -8.19
C LEU A 195 -11.75 0.78 -6.77
N LEU A 196 -10.80 0.22 -6.02
CA LEU A 196 -11.03 -0.26 -4.67
C LEU A 196 -10.23 0.55 -3.64
N ILE A 197 -10.84 0.79 -2.48
CA ILE A 197 -10.19 1.33 -1.28
C ILE A 197 -10.27 0.22 -0.22
N ASN A 198 -9.11 -0.26 0.21
CA ASN A 198 -9.01 -1.38 1.16
C ASN A 198 -9.79 -2.61 0.70
N GLY A 199 -9.69 -2.92 -0.60
CA GLY A 199 -10.32 -4.10 -1.18
C GLY A 199 -11.83 -3.99 -1.41
N ARG A 200 -12.39 -2.78 -1.28
CA ARG A 200 -13.83 -2.55 -1.43
C ARG A 200 -14.11 -1.40 -2.39
N GLY A 201 -15.15 -1.57 -3.19
CA GLY A 201 -15.60 -0.56 -4.14
C GLY A 201 -17.01 -0.83 -4.57
N GLN A 202 -17.44 -0.15 -5.63
CA GLN A 202 -18.81 -0.30 -6.12
C GLN A 202 -18.80 -0.25 -7.65
N PHE A 203 -19.18 -1.34 -8.27
CA PHE A 203 -19.27 -1.40 -9.73
C PHE A 203 -20.59 -0.81 -10.19
N ASN A 204 -20.54 0.02 -11.23
CA ASN A 204 -21.75 0.61 -11.80
C ASN A 204 -22.28 -0.27 -12.95
N CYS A 205 -23.18 -1.18 -12.61
CA CYS A 205 -23.76 -2.14 -13.56
C CYS A 205 -24.50 -1.46 -14.73
N SER A 206 -25.05 -0.27 -14.51
CA SER A 206 -25.73 0.48 -15.58
C SER A 206 -24.78 0.93 -16.67
N LEU A 207 -23.54 1.23 -16.32
CA LEU A 207 -22.49 1.57 -17.29
C LEU A 207 -22.08 0.35 -18.11
N GLU A 208 -21.94 -0.80 -17.47
CA GLU A 208 -21.55 -2.04 -18.16
C GLU A 208 -22.58 -2.45 -19.22
N ALA A 209 -23.86 -2.41 -18.88
CA ALA A 209 -24.95 -2.70 -19.81
C ALA A 209 -24.91 -1.79 -21.05
N LYS A 210 -24.50 -0.54 -20.84
CA LYS A 210 -24.39 0.46 -21.91
C LYS A 210 -23.20 0.19 -22.84
N PHE A 211 -22.10 -0.35 -22.29
CA PHE A 211 -20.88 -0.60 -23.07
C PHE A 211 -20.87 -1.96 -23.78
N ARG A 212 -21.46 -2.98 -23.16
CA ARG A 212 -21.42 -4.36 -23.69
C ARG A 212 -22.67 -4.78 -24.42
N ASN A 213 -23.72 -3.99 -24.37
CA ASN A 213 -25.03 -4.32 -24.94
C ASN A 213 -25.56 -5.70 -24.46
N THR A 214 -25.19 -6.07 -23.25
CA THR A 214 -25.62 -7.30 -22.59
C THR A 214 -25.98 -7.01 -21.14
N THR A 215 -27.09 -7.56 -20.70
CA THR A 215 -27.43 -7.58 -19.27
C THR A 215 -26.63 -8.72 -18.62
N LEU A 216 -25.68 -8.38 -17.76
CA LEU A 216 -25.00 -9.38 -16.95
C LEU A 216 -25.97 -9.83 -15.86
N PRO A 217 -26.40 -11.09 -15.83
CA PRO A 217 -27.32 -11.56 -14.78
C PRO A 217 -26.77 -11.38 -13.36
N GLU A 218 -25.44 -11.33 -13.26
CA GLU A 218 -24.70 -11.18 -11.99
C GLU A 218 -24.77 -9.76 -11.44
N CYS A 219 -25.16 -8.78 -12.27
CA CYS A 219 -25.20 -7.37 -11.89
C CYS A 219 -26.47 -6.98 -11.12
N GLN A 220 -27.19 -7.95 -10.57
CA GLN A 220 -28.31 -7.66 -9.68
C GLN A 220 -27.76 -7.39 -8.28
N PHE A 221 -27.66 -6.11 -7.95
CA PHE A 221 -27.18 -5.68 -6.65
C PHE A 221 -28.11 -6.19 -5.54
N LYS A 222 -27.64 -7.17 -4.81
CA LYS A 222 -28.25 -7.58 -3.53
C LYS A 222 -27.39 -6.97 -2.43
N GLY A 223 -27.76 -5.77 -2.02
CA GLY A 223 -26.99 -4.99 -1.04
C GLY A 223 -26.48 -5.84 0.13
N GLY A 224 -25.22 -5.66 0.46
CA GLY A 224 -24.60 -6.31 1.61
C GLY A 224 -23.47 -5.45 2.12
N GLU A 225 -23.18 -5.55 3.39
CA GLU A 225 -22.10 -4.78 4.04
C GLU A 225 -20.71 -5.12 3.48
N GLU A 226 -20.57 -6.28 2.85
CA GLU A 226 -19.26 -6.79 2.40
C GLU A 226 -18.61 -5.95 1.30
N CYS A 227 -19.40 -5.29 0.45
CA CYS A 227 -18.87 -4.50 -0.67
C CYS A 227 -18.91 -2.99 -0.45
N ALA A 228 -19.52 -2.53 0.65
CA ALA A 228 -19.53 -1.10 0.94
C ALA A 228 -18.11 -0.62 1.27
N PRO A 229 -17.63 0.48 0.66
CA PRO A 229 -16.32 1.02 1.02
C PRO A 229 -16.25 1.36 2.51
N GLN A 230 -15.09 1.15 3.10
CA GLN A 230 -14.87 1.42 4.51
C GLN A 230 -14.96 2.94 4.79
N ILE A 231 -15.85 3.32 5.70
CA ILE A 231 -16.01 4.72 6.12
C ILE A 231 -14.87 5.10 7.07
N LEU A 232 -14.29 6.27 6.88
CA LEU A 232 -13.24 6.81 7.75
C LEU A 232 -13.91 7.66 8.83
N HIS A 233 -13.88 7.21 10.07
CA HIS A 233 -14.51 7.89 11.19
C HIS A 233 -13.53 8.82 11.89
N VAL A 234 -13.81 10.13 11.92
CA VAL A 234 -12.93 11.14 12.50
C VAL A 234 -13.68 11.99 13.54
N GLU A 235 -12.94 12.52 14.49
CA GLU A 235 -13.43 13.52 15.44
C GLU A 235 -13.09 14.91 14.92
N PRO A 236 -13.93 15.93 15.18
CA PRO A 236 -13.64 17.30 14.77
C PRO A 236 -12.37 17.84 15.44
N ASN A 237 -11.68 18.74 14.73
CA ASN A 237 -10.51 19.47 15.22
C ASN A 237 -9.34 18.58 15.62
N LYS A 238 -9.22 17.41 14.96
CA LYS A 238 -8.10 16.48 15.13
C LYS A 238 -7.25 16.46 13.85
N THR A 239 -6.06 15.91 13.97
CA THR A 239 -5.18 15.66 12.81
C THR A 239 -5.02 14.15 12.66
N TYR A 240 -5.27 13.65 11.46
CA TYR A 240 -5.11 12.23 11.16
C TYR A 240 -4.00 12.03 10.14
N ARG A 241 -3.16 11.00 10.39
CA ARG A 241 -2.22 10.53 9.38
C ARG A 241 -2.96 9.53 8.49
N ILE A 242 -2.99 9.81 7.21
CA ILE A 242 -3.51 8.84 6.23
C ILE A 242 -2.30 8.27 5.48
N ARG A 243 -2.03 6.99 5.69
CA ARG A 243 -1.02 6.23 4.94
C ARG A 243 -1.71 5.69 3.70
N VAL A 244 -1.13 5.95 2.54
CA VAL A 244 -1.71 5.56 1.25
C VAL A 244 -0.68 4.74 0.48
N ALA A 245 -1.08 3.56 0.01
CA ALA A 245 -0.25 2.76 -0.89
C ALA A 245 -1.07 2.43 -2.13
N SER A 246 -0.51 2.69 -3.31
CA SER A 246 -1.14 2.31 -4.58
C SER A 246 -0.67 0.92 -4.96
N THR A 247 -1.52 -0.06 -4.76
CA THR A 247 -1.27 -1.44 -5.17
C THR A 247 -1.80 -1.70 -6.58
N THR A 248 -2.25 -0.64 -7.29
CA THR A 248 -2.76 -0.78 -8.66
C THR A 248 -1.75 -1.48 -9.56
N SER A 249 -2.25 -2.29 -10.48
CA SER A 249 -1.41 -2.97 -11.48
C SER A 249 -1.18 -2.10 -12.71
N LEU A 250 -2.12 -1.20 -13.03
CA LEU A 250 -2.06 -0.38 -14.23
C LEU A 250 -2.40 1.09 -13.98
N ALA A 251 -3.43 1.38 -13.19
CA ALA A 251 -3.98 2.73 -13.09
C ALA A 251 -3.10 3.64 -12.21
N ALA A 252 -2.79 4.85 -12.70
CA ALA A 252 -2.41 5.96 -11.84
C ALA A 252 -3.70 6.57 -11.31
N LEU A 253 -3.68 7.05 -10.07
CA LEU A 253 -4.87 7.57 -9.40
C LEU A 253 -4.64 9.00 -8.88
N ASN A 254 -5.75 9.71 -8.68
CA ASN A 254 -5.77 10.97 -7.96
C ASN A 254 -6.67 10.77 -6.74
N LEU A 255 -6.19 11.17 -5.57
CA LEU A 255 -6.92 11.07 -4.30
C LEU A 255 -7.28 12.49 -3.83
N ALA A 256 -8.53 12.70 -3.45
CA ALA A 256 -9.01 13.99 -2.93
C ALA A 256 -10.05 13.76 -1.83
N ILE A 257 -10.15 14.72 -0.90
CA ILE A 257 -11.19 14.74 0.13
C ILE A 257 -11.92 16.08 0.04
N SER A 258 -13.25 16.03 -0.13
CA SER A 258 -14.07 17.26 -0.27
C SER A 258 -13.75 18.26 0.84
N ASP A 259 -13.54 19.51 0.45
CA ASP A 259 -13.35 20.67 1.35
C ASP A 259 -12.13 20.60 2.28
N HIS A 260 -11.29 19.55 2.15
CA HIS A 260 -10.10 19.38 2.98
C HIS A 260 -8.82 19.52 2.17
N LYS A 261 -7.77 20.02 2.82
CA LYS A 261 -6.41 20.00 2.28
C LYS A 261 -5.61 18.89 2.93
N LEU A 262 -4.63 18.39 2.20
CA LEU A 262 -3.73 17.32 2.65
C LEU A 262 -2.32 17.89 2.78
N VAL A 263 -1.60 17.51 3.84
CA VAL A 263 -0.19 17.90 4.01
C VAL A 263 0.65 16.65 3.78
N VAL A 264 1.39 16.61 2.68
CA VAL A 264 2.26 15.47 2.36
C VAL A 264 3.49 15.51 3.27
N VAL A 265 3.78 14.44 3.99
CA VAL A 265 4.89 14.35 4.96
C VAL A 265 5.85 13.19 4.68
N GLU A 266 5.43 12.24 3.83
CA GLU A 266 6.24 11.06 3.48
C GLU A 266 5.92 10.64 2.05
N ALA A 267 6.93 10.22 1.31
CA ALA A 267 6.82 9.64 -0.03
C ALA A 267 7.78 8.44 -0.13
N ASP A 268 7.25 7.26 -0.48
CA ASP A 268 8.00 6.00 -0.67
C ASP A 268 8.95 5.71 0.51
N GLY A 269 8.41 5.77 1.74
CA GLY A 269 9.18 5.48 2.95
C GLY A 269 10.23 6.53 3.29
N ASN A 270 10.14 7.73 2.72
CA ASN A 270 11.07 8.83 3.00
C ASN A 270 10.30 10.04 3.48
N TYR A 271 10.75 10.63 4.60
CA TYR A 271 10.17 11.91 5.03
C TYR A 271 10.54 13.00 4.04
N VAL A 272 9.57 13.85 3.76
CA VAL A 272 9.73 14.99 2.85
C VAL A 272 9.53 16.29 3.62
N THR A 273 10.02 17.39 3.05
CA THR A 273 9.64 18.72 3.51
C THR A 273 8.14 18.86 3.35
N PRO A 274 7.36 19.09 4.43
CA PRO A 274 5.90 19.11 4.32
C PRO A 274 5.40 20.15 3.33
N PHE A 275 4.43 19.76 2.51
CA PHE A 275 3.77 20.69 1.57
C PHE A 275 2.28 20.38 1.47
N VAL A 276 1.50 21.43 1.22
CA VAL A 276 0.03 21.36 1.18
C VAL A 276 -0.45 21.15 -0.25
N VAL A 277 -1.48 20.28 -0.39
CA VAL A 277 -2.16 20.04 -1.67
C VAL A 277 -3.67 19.96 -1.44
N ASP A 278 -4.45 20.20 -2.48
CA ASP A 278 -5.90 20.00 -2.48
C ASP A 278 -6.25 18.56 -2.84
N ASP A 279 -5.41 17.94 -3.66
CA ASP A 279 -5.50 16.55 -4.10
C ASP A 279 -4.11 16.07 -4.46
N MET A 280 -3.93 14.76 -4.60
CA MET A 280 -2.61 14.21 -4.93
C MET A 280 -2.70 13.10 -5.95
N ASP A 281 -1.80 13.12 -6.92
CA ASP A 281 -1.61 11.99 -7.82
C ASP A 281 -0.78 10.91 -7.11
N ILE A 282 -1.12 9.66 -7.33
CA ILE A 282 -0.38 8.51 -6.83
C ILE A 282 -0.30 7.46 -7.93
N TYR A 283 0.91 7.08 -8.30
CA TYR A 283 1.15 6.09 -9.36
C TYR A 283 1.27 4.69 -8.78
N SER A 284 1.13 3.69 -9.65
CA SER A 284 1.29 2.29 -9.26
C SER A 284 2.63 2.08 -8.55
N GLY A 285 2.60 1.51 -7.36
CA GLY A 285 3.78 1.23 -6.55
C GLY A 285 4.20 2.35 -5.60
N GLU A 286 3.65 3.56 -5.76
CA GLU A 286 3.98 4.67 -4.85
C GLU A 286 3.26 4.55 -3.51
N THR A 287 3.89 5.09 -2.47
CA THR A 287 3.26 5.26 -1.16
C THR A 287 3.44 6.70 -0.67
N TYR A 288 2.48 7.18 0.09
CA TYR A 288 2.53 8.49 0.72
C TYR A 288 1.96 8.41 2.13
N SER A 289 2.41 9.32 3.01
CA SER A 289 1.66 9.68 4.21
C SER A 289 1.25 11.13 4.09
N VAL A 290 -0.02 11.40 4.34
CA VAL A 290 -0.53 12.77 4.39
C VAL A 290 -1.19 13.03 5.74
N LEU A 291 -1.15 14.29 6.19
CA LEU A 291 -1.90 14.72 7.37
C LEU A 291 -3.17 15.41 6.91
N LEU A 292 -4.27 14.98 7.50
CA LEU A 292 -5.60 15.53 7.30
C LEU A 292 -6.05 16.25 8.57
N ARG A 293 -6.33 17.55 8.48
CA ARG A 293 -6.92 18.29 9.60
C ARG A 293 -8.44 18.27 9.45
N THR A 294 -9.15 17.82 10.49
CA THR A 294 -10.63 17.73 10.49
C THR A 294 -11.22 19.03 11.06
N ASP A 295 -11.07 20.11 10.32
CA ASP A 295 -11.44 21.46 10.74
C ASP A 295 -12.64 22.03 9.96
N GLN A 296 -13.38 21.16 9.26
CA GLN A 296 -14.56 21.57 8.50
C GLN A 296 -15.82 21.47 9.36
N ASP A 297 -16.98 21.82 8.78
CA ASP A 297 -18.27 21.78 9.49
C ASP A 297 -18.53 20.38 10.07
N PRO A 298 -18.60 20.23 11.40
CA PRO A 298 -18.79 18.92 12.01
C PRO A 298 -20.20 18.33 11.85
N ASN A 299 -21.12 19.11 11.27
CA ASN A 299 -22.49 18.62 11.02
C ASN A 299 -22.65 18.06 9.62
N LYS A 300 -21.54 17.78 8.92
CA LYS A 300 -21.53 17.24 7.56
C LYS A 300 -20.57 16.06 7.47
N ASN A 301 -20.85 15.19 6.53
CA ASN A 301 -19.90 14.18 6.05
C ASN A 301 -19.29 14.66 4.74
N TYR A 302 -18.15 14.09 4.37
CA TYR A 302 -17.37 14.53 3.22
C TYR A 302 -16.99 13.33 2.35
N TRP A 303 -16.88 13.53 1.04
CA TRP A 303 -16.42 12.48 0.13
C TRP A 303 -14.90 12.37 0.16
N LEU A 304 -14.40 11.15 0.24
CA LEU A 304 -13.04 10.81 -0.18
C LEU A 304 -13.18 10.11 -1.52
N SER A 305 -12.47 10.59 -2.53
CA SER A 305 -12.55 10.06 -3.89
C SER A 305 -11.19 9.62 -4.41
N ILE A 306 -11.20 8.58 -5.22
CA ILE A 306 -10.05 8.20 -6.05
C ILE A 306 -10.53 8.12 -7.50
N GLY A 307 -9.74 8.68 -8.42
CA GLY A 307 -10.09 8.71 -9.85
C GLY A 307 -8.88 8.41 -10.72
N VAL A 308 -9.10 7.92 -11.93
CA VAL A 308 -8.02 7.50 -12.85
C VAL A 308 -7.29 8.70 -13.44
N ARG A 309 -5.96 8.63 -13.49
CA ARG A 309 -5.04 9.59 -14.10
C ARG A 309 -4.17 8.88 -15.14
N GLY A 310 -3.65 9.64 -16.08
CA GLY A 310 -2.68 9.15 -17.06
C GLY A 310 -3.28 8.30 -18.19
N ARG A 311 -4.55 7.97 -18.10
CA ARG A 311 -5.28 7.14 -19.09
C ARG A 311 -6.68 7.71 -19.24
N LYS A 312 -7.24 7.65 -20.45
CA LYS A 312 -8.61 8.11 -20.68
C LYS A 312 -9.56 7.15 -19.94
N PRO A 313 -10.21 7.61 -18.87
CA PRO A 313 -10.96 6.68 -18.02
C PRO A 313 -12.33 6.32 -18.58
N ASN A 314 -12.63 5.04 -18.53
CA ASN A 314 -14.01 4.54 -18.60
C ASN A 314 -14.44 4.06 -17.20
N THR A 315 -13.54 4.12 -16.24
CA THR A 315 -13.75 3.64 -14.88
C THR A 315 -14.33 4.77 -14.04
N THR A 316 -15.39 4.49 -13.29
CA THR A 316 -15.97 5.46 -12.37
C THR A 316 -15.05 5.69 -11.16
N GLN A 317 -15.16 6.86 -10.54
CA GLN A 317 -14.44 7.16 -9.29
C GLN A 317 -14.79 6.13 -8.21
N GLY A 318 -13.77 5.72 -7.43
CA GLY A 318 -14.00 5.03 -6.17
C GLY A 318 -14.29 6.06 -5.09
N LEU A 319 -15.34 5.83 -4.31
CA LEU A 319 -15.81 6.79 -3.31
C LEU A 319 -15.93 6.14 -1.95
N THR A 320 -15.58 6.87 -0.88
CA THR A 320 -15.96 6.54 0.48
C THR A 320 -16.26 7.83 1.25
N ILE A 321 -16.71 7.66 2.48
CA ILE A 321 -17.13 8.79 3.32
C ILE A 321 -16.08 9.05 4.41
N LEU A 322 -15.70 10.30 4.54
CA LEU A 322 -15.05 10.81 5.75
C LEU A 322 -16.18 11.27 6.67
N ASN A 323 -16.45 10.49 7.71
CA ASN A 323 -17.54 10.72 8.64
C ASN A 323 -17.05 11.46 9.88
N TYR A 324 -17.54 12.67 10.09
CA TYR A 324 -17.36 13.35 11.37
C TYR A 324 -18.31 12.69 12.39
N LYS A 325 -17.75 12.16 13.47
CA LYS A 325 -18.51 11.36 14.47
C LYS A 325 -19.64 12.11 15.16
N THR A 326 -19.76 13.40 14.93
CA THR A 326 -20.87 14.23 15.43
C THR A 326 -22.17 14.01 14.65
N ILE A 327 -22.08 13.37 13.48
CA ILE A 327 -23.24 13.08 12.62
C ILE A 327 -23.20 11.61 12.21
N SER A 328 -24.36 11.01 11.93
CA SER A 328 -24.44 9.61 11.51
C SER A 328 -23.66 9.36 10.20
N ALA A 329 -22.94 8.25 10.16
CA ALA A 329 -22.22 7.81 8.97
C ALA A 329 -23.16 7.45 7.81
N SER A 330 -24.46 7.22 8.09
CA SER A 330 -25.47 6.94 7.06
C SER A 330 -25.91 8.20 6.31
N VAL A 331 -25.58 9.38 6.80
CA VAL A 331 -25.91 10.65 6.13
C VAL A 331 -24.91 10.89 5.02
N LEU A 332 -25.39 10.89 3.78
CA LEU A 332 -24.51 11.13 2.62
C LEU A 332 -24.01 12.59 2.61
N PRO A 333 -22.79 12.83 2.11
CA PRO A 333 -22.33 14.20 1.91
C PRO A 333 -23.27 14.98 1.01
N THR A 334 -23.50 16.26 1.35
CA THR A 334 -24.42 17.13 0.60
C THR A 334 -23.79 17.76 -0.63
N SER A 335 -22.44 17.85 -0.67
CA SER A 335 -21.70 18.31 -1.84
C SER A 335 -21.43 17.16 -2.80
N PRO A 336 -21.23 17.44 -4.10
CA PRO A 336 -20.80 16.39 -5.02
C PRO A 336 -19.39 15.90 -4.67
N PRO A 337 -19.02 14.68 -5.11
CA PRO A 337 -17.63 14.23 -4.94
C PRO A 337 -16.63 15.14 -5.63
N PRO A 338 -15.38 15.19 -5.16
CA PRO A 338 -14.33 15.95 -5.84
C PRO A 338 -14.18 15.53 -7.31
N ILE A 339 -13.93 16.49 -8.16
CA ILE A 339 -13.74 16.24 -9.59
C ILE A 339 -12.29 15.79 -9.79
N THR A 340 -12.09 14.60 -10.32
CA THR A 340 -10.76 14.13 -10.69
C THR A 340 -10.17 15.04 -11.77
N PRO A 341 -8.91 15.50 -11.64
CA PRO A 341 -8.27 16.28 -12.72
C PRO A 341 -8.26 15.50 -14.04
N LEU A 342 -8.17 16.21 -15.15
CA LEU A 342 -8.14 15.59 -16.47
C LEU A 342 -7.02 14.55 -16.56
N TRP A 343 -7.34 13.41 -17.13
CA TRP A 343 -6.43 12.26 -17.20
C TRP A 343 -5.09 12.58 -17.85
N ASN A 344 -5.07 13.55 -18.79
CA ASN A 344 -3.89 13.93 -19.57
C ASN A 344 -3.27 15.26 -19.09
N ASP A 345 -3.64 15.76 -17.93
CA ASP A 345 -3.01 16.96 -17.36
C ASP A 345 -1.65 16.59 -16.74
N PHE A 346 -0.68 16.32 -17.61
CA PHE A 346 0.67 15.89 -17.21
C PHE A 346 1.46 17.01 -16.52
N GLU A 347 1.15 18.27 -16.84
CA GLU A 347 1.84 19.40 -16.21
C GLU A 347 1.46 19.50 -14.72
N ARG A 348 0.20 19.19 -14.39
CA ARG A 348 -0.24 19.09 -12.99
C ARG A 348 0.54 17.98 -12.25
N SER A 349 0.68 16.81 -12.86
CA SER A 349 1.44 15.69 -12.26
C SER A 349 2.91 16.07 -12.05
N LYS A 350 3.54 16.70 -13.02
CA LYS A 350 4.91 17.21 -12.91
C LYS A 350 5.04 18.27 -11.80
N ALA A 351 4.06 19.17 -11.70
CA ALA A 351 4.05 20.20 -10.66
C ALA A 351 3.94 19.59 -9.26
N PHE A 352 3.15 18.54 -9.11
CA PHE A 352 3.07 17.80 -7.85
C PHE A 352 4.41 17.13 -7.52
N THR A 353 4.99 16.41 -8.48
CA THR A 353 6.28 15.70 -8.28
C THR A 353 7.40 16.68 -7.86
N LYS A 354 7.43 17.87 -8.44
CA LYS A 354 8.45 18.90 -8.10
C LYS A 354 8.35 19.40 -6.66
N LYS A 355 7.22 19.22 -5.99
CA LYS A 355 7.06 19.61 -4.57
C LYS A 355 7.68 18.57 -3.62
N ILE A 356 7.95 17.35 -4.11
CA ILE A 356 8.50 16.26 -3.30
C ILE A 356 10.00 16.51 -3.10
N ILE A 357 10.36 17.05 -1.95
CA ILE A 357 11.74 17.39 -1.61
C ILE A 357 12.12 16.60 -0.35
N ALA A 358 13.16 15.80 -0.44
CA ALA A 358 13.64 15.00 0.69
C ALA A 358 13.91 15.90 1.90
N LYS A 359 13.54 15.43 3.09
CA LYS A 359 13.81 16.15 4.33
C LYS A 359 15.32 16.27 4.53
N MET A 360 15.74 17.42 5.07
CA MET A 360 17.16 17.69 5.36
C MET A 360 17.75 16.52 6.20
N GLY A 361 18.93 16.06 5.82
CA GLY A 361 19.61 14.93 6.46
C GLY A 361 19.36 13.58 5.77
N THR A 362 18.46 13.53 4.79
CA THR A 362 18.26 12.33 3.97
C THR A 362 19.55 12.05 3.17
N PRO A 363 20.03 10.79 3.14
CA PRO A 363 21.19 10.44 2.31
C PRO A 363 20.98 10.83 0.86
N GLN A 364 21.99 11.46 0.29
CA GLN A 364 21.95 11.92 -1.12
C GLN A 364 22.60 10.88 -2.03
N PRO A 365 22.17 10.78 -3.30
CA PRO A 365 22.85 9.91 -4.26
C PRO A 365 24.27 10.38 -4.49
N PRO A 366 25.20 9.48 -4.91
CA PRO A 366 26.57 9.87 -5.24
C PRO A 366 26.59 10.96 -6.32
N LYS A 367 27.51 11.90 -6.16
CA LYS A 367 27.65 13.02 -7.11
C LYS A 367 28.19 12.61 -8.48
N ARG A 368 28.85 11.45 -8.56
CA ARG A 368 29.44 10.90 -9.79
C ARG A 368 29.15 9.41 -9.88
N SER A 369 29.04 8.93 -11.10
CA SER A 369 28.94 7.49 -11.40
C SER A 369 30.23 7.02 -12.09
N ASP A 370 30.66 5.82 -11.80
CA ASP A 370 31.82 5.19 -12.46
C ASP A 370 31.42 4.54 -13.79
N ARG A 371 30.13 4.23 -13.95
CA ARG A 371 29.61 3.60 -15.17
C ARG A 371 28.17 4.04 -15.40
N THR A 372 27.85 4.33 -16.65
CA THR A 372 26.48 4.59 -17.10
C THR A 372 26.00 3.42 -17.95
N ILE A 373 24.82 2.89 -17.61
CA ILE A 373 24.20 1.78 -18.35
C ILE A 373 22.85 2.27 -18.86
N PHE A 374 22.62 2.09 -20.16
CA PHE A 374 21.33 2.43 -20.78
C PHE A 374 20.52 1.14 -20.95
N LEU A 375 19.37 1.08 -20.31
CA LEU A 375 18.42 -0.03 -20.44
C LEU A 375 17.25 0.45 -21.29
N LEU A 376 17.01 -0.21 -22.40
CA LEU A 376 15.93 0.12 -23.32
C LEU A 376 14.83 -0.94 -23.17
N ASN A 377 13.63 -0.49 -22.87
CA ASN A 377 12.44 -1.33 -22.81
C ASN A 377 11.67 -1.15 -24.13
N THR A 378 11.49 -2.22 -24.89
CA THR A 378 10.82 -2.19 -26.22
C THR A 378 9.55 -3.02 -26.21
#